data_0575154b6368177daa2c5134a3336920
#
_entry.id   0575154b6368177daa2c5134a3336920
#
_cell.length_a   1.000
_cell.length_b   1.000
_cell.length_c   1.000
_cell.angle_alpha   90.00
_cell.angle_beta   90.00
_cell.angle_gamma   90.00
#
_symmetry.space_group_name_H-M   'P 1'
#
loop_
_entity.id
_entity.type
_entity.pdbx_description
1 polymer ?
#
loop_
_entity_poly.entity_id
_entity_poly.type
_entity_poly.pdbx_seq_one_letter_code
_entity_poly.pdbx_strand_id
1 'polypeptide(L)'
;MTAYSERDVFFVSNSVDELGGVTSWSHQMARLFTERGHRVHVIGITEPAVVQELGELPYPTTTLYDVHPPRVGSARGIKGRLNVAERRLRTERAAGMREQAAKLTRLFRAARPGAVVIVTQVWAMEWVELADTTGLTVIGMSHESFAYSKATSRFGRVQKHYKDVDRMLALTREDADLWIRQGLDNASFMPNPIPFMPEVPSSRTENVVVSVGRLSDQKGIDMLLDTWAEVAPRHRDWTLRIFGSGEDEEILKKQCTALGLDDSVEWMGRTSDVPGALRGGSVFVLSSRGEGFPLALMEAMATALPCAAFDCAPGVHEIIQDGEDGLLAALGNTGELARRLDTLMSDKDLRDRMGETARVNIQRYTTDEIVRRWEDLFSFLER
;
A
#
# COMPACT_ATOMS: atom_id res chain seq x y z
N MET A 1 30.62 -1.68 -6.60
CA MET A 1 29.24 -1.52 -7.06
C MET A 1 29.12 -2.23 -8.39
N THR A 2 28.42 -3.34 -8.46
CA THR A 2 28.06 -3.98 -9.73
C THR A 2 27.11 -3.02 -10.44
N ALA A 3 27.49 -2.54 -11.62
CA ALA A 3 26.62 -1.71 -12.44
C ALA A 3 25.49 -2.63 -12.96
N TYR A 4 24.28 -2.40 -12.50
CA TYR A 4 23.09 -3.09 -13.06
C TYR A 4 22.88 -2.61 -14.51
N SER A 5 22.42 -3.51 -15.38
CA SER A 5 22.14 -3.15 -16.77
C SER A 5 20.88 -2.29 -16.84
N GLU A 6 20.92 -1.21 -17.62
CA GLU A 6 19.75 -0.40 -17.92
C GLU A 6 18.67 -1.23 -18.63
N ARG A 7 17.43 -1.11 -18.18
CA ARG A 7 16.27 -1.86 -18.71
C ARG A 7 15.13 -0.94 -19.09
N ASP A 8 14.23 -1.46 -19.89
CA ASP A 8 12.92 -0.86 -20.06
C ASP A 8 11.98 -1.47 -19.02
N VAL A 9 11.34 -0.63 -18.20
CA VAL A 9 10.44 -1.04 -17.12
C VAL A 9 9.05 -0.46 -17.37
N PHE A 10 8.07 -1.34 -17.55
CA PHE A 10 6.68 -0.96 -17.73
C PHE A 10 5.91 -1.22 -16.44
N PHE A 11 5.33 -0.16 -15.86
CA PHE A 11 4.33 -0.32 -14.82
C PHE A 11 2.96 -0.36 -15.46
N VAL A 12 2.18 -1.42 -15.21
CA VAL A 12 0.82 -1.55 -15.71
C VAL A 12 -0.14 -1.61 -14.54
N SER A 13 -1.05 -0.64 -14.45
CA SER A 13 -2.02 -0.46 -13.36
C SER A 13 -3.44 -0.26 -13.88
N ASN A 14 -4.42 -0.23 -12.98
CA ASN A 14 -5.80 0.07 -13.36
C ASN A 14 -5.93 1.48 -13.96
N SER A 15 -5.20 2.44 -13.39
CA SER A 15 -5.11 3.82 -13.88
C SER A 15 -3.73 4.40 -13.60
N VAL A 16 -3.34 5.42 -14.38
CA VAL A 16 -2.09 6.16 -14.17
C VAL A 16 -2.15 7.01 -12.89
N ASP A 17 -3.28 7.65 -12.65
CA ASP A 17 -3.47 8.76 -11.70
C ASP A 17 -4.66 8.58 -10.74
N GLU A 18 -5.08 7.35 -10.48
CA GLU A 18 -6.10 7.04 -9.47
C GLU A 18 -5.62 7.45 -8.07
N LEU A 19 -6.48 8.14 -7.31
CA LEU A 19 -6.16 8.50 -5.93
C LEU A 19 -6.01 7.25 -5.05
N GLY A 20 -4.80 6.95 -4.59
CA GLY A 20 -4.55 5.80 -3.74
C GLY A 20 -3.09 5.41 -3.54
N GLY A 21 -2.85 4.56 -2.56
CA GLY A 21 -1.50 4.12 -2.16
C GLY A 21 -0.75 3.36 -3.27
N VAL A 22 -1.45 2.55 -4.09
CA VAL A 22 -0.82 1.80 -5.19
C VAL A 22 -0.31 2.74 -6.28
N THR A 23 -1.07 3.77 -6.62
CA THR A 23 -0.65 4.80 -7.58
C THR A 23 0.56 5.58 -7.06
N SER A 24 0.50 6.05 -5.81
CA SER A 24 1.61 6.75 -5.16
C SER A 24 2.88 5.89 -5.14
N TRP A 25 2.76 4.62 -4.79
CA TRP A 25 3.85 3.64 -4.83
C TRP A 25 4.39 3.45 -6.26
N SER A 26 3.50 3.28 -7.24
CA SER A 26 3.92 3.07 -8.64
C SER A 26 4.75 4.24 -9.16
N HIS A 27 4.32 5.46 -8.88
CA HIS A 27 5.05 6.65 -9.29
C HIS A 27 6.35 6.88 -8.49
N GLN A 28 6.37 6.55 -7.20
CA GLN A 28 7.60 6.55 -6.42
C GLN A 28 8.63 5.59 -7.02
N MET A 29 8.26 4.34 -7.28
CA MET A 29 9.16 3.35 -7.89
C MET A 29 9.57 3.73 -9.31
N ALA A 30 8.65 4.28 -10.11
CA ALA A 30 8.95 4.75 -11.45
C ALA A 30 9.99 5.87 -11.47
N ARG A 31 9.92 6.85 -10.53
CA ARG A 31 10.94 7.89 -10.35
C ARG A 31 12.28 7.28 -9.97
N LEU A 32 12.29 6.41 -8.95
CA LEU A 32 13.51 5.76 -8.46
C LEU A 32 14.22 4.94 -9.55
N PHE A 33 13.48 4.18 -10.35
CA PHE A 33 14.05 3.44 -11.48
C PHE A 33 14.56 4.37 -12.58
N THR A 34 13.89 5.50 -12.83
CA THR A 34 14.37 6.52 -13.78
C THR A 34 15.67 7.14 -13.29
N GLU A 35 15.79 7.47 -12.01
CA GLU A 35 17.02 8.00 -11.39
C GLU A 35 18.17 6.99 -11.45
N ARG A 36 17.89 5.69 -11.49
CA ARG A 36 18.88 4.61 -11.69
C ARG A 36 19.24 4.37 -13.16
N GLY A 37 18.65 5.12 -14.10
CA GLY A 37 18.95 5.04 -15.54
C GLY A 37 18.07 4.07 -16.31
N HIS A 38 17.06 3.43 -15.69
CA HIS A 38 16.09 2.63 -16.42
C HIS A 38 15.15 3.51 -17.26
N ARG A 39 14.71 3.03 -18.42
CA ARG A 39 13.67 3.69 -19.20
C ARG A 39 12.30 3.22 -18.71
N VAL A 40 11.60 4.07 -17.99
CA VAL A 40 10.31 3.74 -17.37
C VAL A 40 9.14 4.22 -18.23
N HIS A 41 8.05 3.45 -18.24
CA HIS A 41 6.77 3.83 -18.82
C HIS A 41 5.64 3.37 -17.89
N VAL A 42 4.76 4.29 -17.48
CA VAL A 42 3.60 3.96 -16.64
C VAL A 42 2.35 3.90 -17.53
N ILE A 43 1.62 2.78 -17.46
CA ILE A 43 0.48 2.49 -18.30
C ILE A 43 -0.74 2.21 -17.43
N GLY A 44 -1.81 2.99 -17.62
CA GLY A 44 -3.12 2.77 -17.03
C GLY A 44 -4.07 2.08 -18.00
N ILE A 45 -4.94 1.21 -17.48
CA ILE A 45 -5.98 0.61 -18.30
C ILE A 45 -7.06 1.64 -18.62
N THR A 46 -7.57 2.35 -17.62
CA THR A 46 -8.64 3.34 -17.79
C THR A 46 -8.32 4.62 -17.02
N GLU A 47 -9.04 5.69 -17.34
CA GLU A 47 -9.08 6.88 -16.50
C GLU A 47 -9.78 6.59 -15.17
N PRO A 48 -9.35 7.21 -14.06
CA PRO A 48 -9.95 7.03 -12.74
C PRO A 48 -11.19 7.90 -12.56
N ALA A 49 -12.01 7.57 -11.57
CA ALA A 49 -13.11 8.41 -11.14
C ALA A 49 -12.66 9.65 -10.34
N VAL A 50 -11.53 9.54 -9.63
CA VAL A 50 -10.90 10.63 -8.85
C VAL A 50 -9.42 10.65 -9.17
N VAL A 51 -8.98 11.78 -9.71
CA VAL A 51 -7.60 12.01 -10.16
C VAL A 51 -6.72 12.48 -8.98
N GLN A 52 -5.52 11.94 -8.92
CA GLN A 52 -4.42 12.44 -8.08
C GLN A 52 -3.52 13.35 -8.93
N GLU A 53 -3.24 14.55 -8.46
CA GLU A 53 -2.24 15.41 -9.10
C GLU A 53 -0.83 14.86 -8.86
N LEU A 54 -0.14 14.54 -9.96
CA LEU A 54 1.19 13.91 -9.92
C LEU A 54 2.34 14.88 -10.21
N GLY A 55 2.03 16.10 -10.65
CA GLY A 55 3.01 17.07 -11.12
C GLY A 55 3.72 16.62 -12.40
N GLU A 56 4.89 17.17 -12.66
CA GLU A 56 5.73 16.79 -13.81
C GLU A 56 6.37 15.42 -13.58
N LEU A 57 6.26 14.54 -14.58
CA LEU A 57 6.76 13.17 -14.53
C LEU A 57 7.98 13.03 -15.46
N PRO A 58 9.11 12.45 -15.00
CA PRO A 58 10.32 12.27 -15.81
C PRO A 58 10.24 11.06 -16.77
N TYR A 59 9.08 10.45 -16.92
CA TYR A 59 8.81 9.29 -17.79
C TYR A 59 7.44 9.44 -18.47
N PRO A 60 7.24 8.79 -19.63
CA PRO A 60 5.96 8.79 -20.31
C PRO A 60 4.89 8.02 -19.56
N THR A 61 3.64 8.46 -19.75
CA THR A 61 2.44 7.76 -19.30
C THR A 61 1.52 7.49 -20.48
N THR A 62 0.69 6.45 -20.38
CA THR A 62 -0.32 6.11 -21.38
C THR A 62 -1.55 5.55 -20.70
N THR A 63 -2.74 6.07 -21.03
CA THR A 63 -4.01 5.45 -20.68
C THR A 63 -4.57 4.74 -21.92
N LEU A 64 -4.98 3.47 -21.77
CA LEU A 64 -5.41 2.66 -22.90
C LEU A 64 -6.82 3.00 -23.35
N TYR A 65 -7.74 3.21 -22.42
CA TYR A 65 -9.13 3.55 -22.68
C TYR A 65 -9.44 4.95 -22.20
N ASP A 66 -10.10 5.74 -23.05
CA ASP A 66 -10.66 7.04 -22.66
C ASP A 66 -11.96 6.86 -21.84
N VAL A 67 -12.63 5.72 -21.98
CA VAL A 67 -13.86 5.38 -21.25
C VAL A 67 -13.75 3.96 -20.70
N HIS A 68 -14.16 3.78 -19.45
CA HIS A 68 -14.11 2.47 -18.79
C HIS A 68 -14.83 1.39 -19.62
N PRO A 69 -14.21 0.22 -19.85
CA PRO A 69 -14.85 -0.86 -20.60
C PRO A 69 -16.15 -1.32 -19.91
N PRO A 70 -17.19 -1.70 -20.68
CA PRO A 70 -18.49 -2.04 -20.11
C PRO A 70 -18.37 -3.16 -19.08
N ARG A 71 -19.02 -2.98 -17.93
CA ARG A 71 -19.12 -4.02 -16.91
C ARG A 71 -20.04 -5.12 -17.42
N VAL A 72 -19.54 -6.33 -17.48
CA VAL A 72 -20.36 -7.52 -17.82
C VAL A 72 -20.73 -8.21 -16.51
N GLY A 73 -22.02 -8.37 -16.27
CA GLY A 73 -22.53 -9.08 -15.10
C GLY A 73 -22.08 -10.55 -15.10
N SER A 74 -21.89 -11.13 -13.89
CA SER A 74 -21.67 -12.57 -13.76
C SER A 74 -22.99 -13.29 -14.03
N ALA A 75 -23.20 -13.76 -15.26
CA ALA A 75 -24.36 -14.58 -15.59
C ALA A 75 -24.26 -15.91 -14.83
N ARG A 76 -24.90 -15.99 -13.68
CA ARG A 76 -25.13 -17.26 -12.98
C ARG A 76 -26.42 -17.90 -13.49
N GLY A 77 -26.31 -19.13 -14.06
CA GLY A 77 -27.43 -19.95 -14.50
C GLY A 77 -27.73 -19.92 -16.00
N ILE A 78 -28.66 -20.81 -16.43
CA ILE A 78 -29.03 -21.05 -17.84
C ILE A 78 -29.65 -19.79 -18.47
N LYS A 79 -30.47 -19.02 -17.72
CA LYS A 79 -31.09 -17.78 -18.20
C LYS A 79 -30.09 -16.69 -18.59
N GLY A 80 -28.96 -16.58 -17.88
CA GLY A 80 -27.91 -15.61 -18.26
C GLY A 80 -27.11 -16.02 -19.49
N ARG A 81 -26.99 -17.32 -19.79
CA ARG A 81 -26.35 -17.83 -21.01
C ARG A 81 -27.18 -17.57 -22.28
N LEU A 82 -28.47 -17.40 -22.16
CA LEU A 82 -29.42 -17.16 -23.27
C LEU A 82 -29.68 -15.67 -23.52
N ASN A 83 -29.16 -14.77 -22.67
CA ASN A 83 -29.35 -13.32 -22.84
C ASN A 83 -28.50 -12.77 -24.00
N VAL A 84 -29.12 -12.50 -25.13
CA VAL A 84 -28.46 -12.00 -26.36
C VAL A 84 -27.76 -10.67 -26.11
N ALA A 85 -28.36 -9.75 -25.34
CA ALA A 85 -27.76 -8.46 -25.02
C ALA A 85 -26.45 -8.63 -24.20
N GLU A 86 -26.47 -9.52 -23.23
CA GLU A 86 -25.29 -9.83 -22.40
C GLU A 86 -24.19 -10.52 -23.22
N ARG A 87 -24.55 -11.40 -24.15
CA ARG A 87 -23.57 -12.00 -25.09
C ARG A 87 -22.93 -10.94 -25.97
N ARG A 88 -23.73 -9.99 -26.47
CA ARG A 88 -23.20 -8.87 -27.28
C ARG A 88 -22.23 -8.01 -26.48
N LEU A 89 -22.57 -7.60 -25.25
CA LEU A 89 -21.69 -6.85 -24.36
C LEU A 89 -20.38 -7.59 -24.06
N ARG A 90 -20.43 -8.90 -23.85
CA ARG A 90 -19.23 -9.73 -23.66
C ARG A 90 -18.34 -9.75 -24.90
N THR A 91 -18.95 -9.85 -26.09
CA THR A 91 -18.19 -9.85 -27.35
C THR A 91 -17.55 -8.49 -27.60
N GLU A 92 -18.29 -7.39 -27.38
CA GLU A 92 -17.79 -6.02 -27.49
C GLU A 92 -16.64 -5.75 -26.49
N ARG A 93 -16.81 -6.16 -25.22
CA ARG A 93 -15.75 -6.08 -24.22
C ARG A 93 -14.51 -6.86 -24.66
N ALA A 94 -14.66 -8.10 -25.08
CA ALA A 94 -13.55 -8.95 -25.50
C ALA A 94 -12.83 -8.39 -26.73
N ALA A 95 -13.56 -7.77 -27.67
CA ALA A 95 -12.97 -7.11 -28.83
C ALA A 95 -12.16 -5.86 -28.40
N GLY A 96 -12.74 -5.01 -27.57
CA GLY A 96 -12.04 -3.85 -27.01
C GLY A 96 -10.81 -4.23 -26.22
N MET A 97 -10.87 -5.28 -25.38
CA MET A 97 -9.71 -5.76 -24.64
C MET A 97 -8.57 -6.19 -25.58
N ARG A 98 -8.87 -6.93 -26.67
CA ARG A 98 -7.85 -7.34 -27.65
C ARG A 98 -7.25 -6.15 -28.39
N GLU A 99 -8.05 -5.14 -28.70
CA GLU A 99 -7.57 -3.91 -29.34
C GLU A 99 -6.57 -3.18 -28.44
N GLN A 100 -6.89 -3.02 -27.14
CA GLN A 100 -6.00 -2.36 -26.20
C GLN A 100 -4.75 -3.24 -25.90
N ALA A 101 -4.90 -4.55 -25.81
CA ALA A 101 -3.77 -5.48 -25.69
C ALA A 101 -2.83 -5.39 -26.92
N ALA A 102 -3.35 -5.12 -28.10
CA ALA A 102 -2.54 -4.86 -29.28
C ALA A 102 -1.72 -3.56 -29.16
N LYS A 103 -2.23 -2.52 -28.43
CA LYS A 103 -1.42 -1.33 -28.11
C LYS A 103 -0.28 -1.71 -27.16
N LEU A 104 -0.56 -2.47 -26.10
CA LEU A 104 0.49 -3.00 -25.20
C LEU A 104 1.54 -3.81 -25.96
N THR A 105 1.10 -4.71 -26.85
CA THR A 105 2.01 -5.51 -27.69
C THR A 105 2.97 -4.63 -28.50
N ARG A 106 2.49 -3.52 -29.06
CA ARG A 106 3.36 -2.59 -29.82
C ARG A 106 4.40 -1.91 -28.91
N LEU A 107 4.00 -1.49 -27.72
CA LEU A 107 4.92 -0.91 -26.72
C LEU A 107 5.97 -1.94 -26.29
N PHE A 108 5.54 -3.15 -25.98
CA PHE A 108 6.42 -4.24 -25.51
C PHE A 108 7.41 -4.70 -26.59
N ARG A 109 6.99 -4.79 -27.83
CA ARG A 109 7.88 -5.13 -28.96
C ARG A 109 8.92 -4.05 -29.28
N ALA A 110 8.69 -2.81 -28.88
CA ALA A 110 9.66 -1.73 -29.03
C ALA A 110 10.69 -1.70 -27.89
N ALA A 111 10.54 -2.55 -26.88
CA ALA A 111 11.44 -2.61 -25.73
C ALA A 111 12.75 -3.32 -26.06
N ARG A 112 13.79 -2.96 -25.32
CA ARG A 112 15.08 -3.65 -25.39
C ARG A 112 14.93 -5.08 -24.79
N PRO A 113 15.81 -6.04 -25.21
CA PRO A 113 15.87 -7.35 -24.55
C PRO A 113 16.08 -7.20 -23.03
N GLY A 114 15.46 -8.08 -22.23
CA GLY A 114 15.53 -8.03 -20.78
C GLY A 114 14.58 -6.99 -20.14
N ALA A 115 13.64 -6.44 -20.90
CA ALA A 115 12.62 -5.53 -20.37
C ALA A 115 11.69 -6.24 -19.37
N VAL A 116 11.14 -5.45 -18.43
CA VAL A 116 10.32 -5.93 -17.32
C VAL A 116 8.94 -5.27 -17.36
N VAL A 117 7.90 -6.06 -17.17
CA VAL A 117 6.51 -5.60 -17.00
C VAL A 117 6.08 -5.85 -15.56
N ILE A 118 5.82 -4.81 -14.79
CA ILE A 118 5.34 -4.87 -13.41
C ILE A 118 3.85 -4.53 -13.41
N VAL A 119 3.02 -5.54 -13.15
CA VAL A 119 1.57 -5.36 -13.05
C VAL A 119 1.21 -5.12 -11.59
N THR A 120 0.84 -3.89 -11.27
CA THR A 120 0.66 -3.44 -9.87
C THR A 120 -0.72 -3.79 -9.30
N GLN A 121 -1.69 -4.08 -10.14
CA GLN A 121 -3.04 -4.46 -9.75
C GLN A 121 -3.56 -5.60 -10.64
N VAL A 122 -4.06 -6.66 -10.02
CA VAL A 122 -4.44 -7.90 -10.70
C VAL A 122 -5.51 -7.72 -11.80
N TRP A 123 -6.35 -6.67 -11.72
CA TRP A 123 -7.31 -6.41 -12.77
C TRP A 123 -6.63 -6.00 -14.08
N ALA A 124 -5.56 -5.22 -14.02
CA ALA A 124 -4.78 -4.81 -15.20
C ALA A 124 -4.12 -6.01 -15.91
N MET A 125 -3.86 -7.11 -15.20
CA MET A 125 -3.30 -8.32 -15.78
C MET A 125 -4.18 -8.95 -16.87
N GLU A 126 -5.51 -8.75 -16.82
CA GLU A 126 -6.43 -9.23 -17.85
C GLU A 126 -6.08 -8.71 -19.27
N TRP A 127 -5.42 -7.55 -19.38
CA TRP A 127 -4.96 -6.99 -20.66
C TRP A 127 -3.53 -7.41 -21.01
N VAL A 128 -2.66 -7.54 -19.99
CA VAL A 128 -1.28 -7.97 -20.19
C VAL A 128 -1.23 -9.42 -20.69
N GLU A 129 -2.09 -10.31 -20.18
CA GLU A 129 -2.23 -11.70 -20.67
C GLU A 129 -2.65 -11.82 -22.15
N LEU A 130 -3.34 -10.80 -22.66
CA LEU A 130 -3.76 -10.76 -24.09
C LEU A 130 -2.69 -10.14 -24.99
N ALA A 131 -1.69 -9.48 -24.42
CA ALA A 131 -0.58 -8.88 -25.15
C ALA A 131 0.54 -9.90 -25.39
N ASP A 132 1.37 -9.65 -26.39
CA ASP A 132 2.58 -10.43 -26.63
C ASP A 132 3.69 -9.97 -25.67
N THR A 133 4.00 -10.78 -24.69
CA THR A 133 5.04 -10.55 -23.68
C THR A 133 6.28 -11.43 -23.92
N THR A 134 6.41 -12.01 -25.12
CA THR A 134 7.54 -12.89 -25.46
C THR A 134 8.88 -12.16 -25.27
N GLY A 135 9.77 -12.76 -24.49
CA GLY A 135 11.10 -12.18 -24.19
C GLY A 135 11.11 -11.08 -23.13
N LEU A 136 9.97 -10.83 -22.48
CA LEU A 136 9.86 -9.94 -21.33
C LEU A 136 9.72 -10.72 -20.03
N THR A 137 10.20 -10.13 -18.94
CA THR A 137 9.91 -10.64 -17.59
C THR A 137 8.62 -9.99 -17.10
N VAL A 138 7.64 -10.80 -16.71
CA VAL A 138 6.33 -10.32 -16.21
C VAL A 138 6.23 -10.59 -14.71
N ILE A 139 6.03 -9.53 -13.93
CA ILE A 139 5.90 -9.55 -12.48
C ILE A 139 4.51 -9.07 -12.10
N GLY A 140 3.75 -9.87 -11.34
CA GLY A 140 2.47 -9.47 -10.77
C GLY A 140 2.60 -9.09 -9.31
N MET A 141 2.03 -7.98 -8.87
CA MET A 141 2.07 -7.54 -7.47
C MET A 141 0.72 -7.64 -6.77
N SER A 142 0.74 -7.98 -5.49
CA SER A 142 -0.39 -7.87 -4.57
C SER A 142 -0.04 -6.90 -3.45
N HIS A 143 -0.70 -5.74 -3.43
CA HIS A 143 -0.48 -4.69 -2.42
C HIS A 143 -1.35 -4.88 -1.16
N GLU A 144 -2.23 -5.87 -1.15
CA GLU A 144 -3.04 -6.22 0.01
C GLU A 144 -2.52 -7.50 0.67
N SER A 145 -2.82 -7.66 1.96
CA SER A 145 -2.52 -8.91 2.66
C SER A 145 -3.25 -10.10 2.02
N PHE A 146 -2.71 -11.29 2.19
CA PHE A 146 -3.35 -12.53 1.77
C PHE A 146 -4.74 -12.69 2.38
N ALA A 147 -4.89 -12.38 3.67
CA ALA A 147 -6.16 -12.49 4.39
C ALA A 147 -7.25 -11.61 3.75
N TYR A 148 -6.92 -10.34 3.43
CA TYR A 148 -7.84 -9.44 2.74
C TYR A 148 -8.17 -9.94 1.33
N SER A 149 -7.18 -10.38 0.58
CA SER A 149 -7.38 -10.95 -0.76
C SER A 149 -8.30 -12.16 -0.71
N LYS A 150 -8.12 -13.06 0.27
CA LYS A 150 -8.92 -14.28 0.47
C LYS A 150 -10.38 -13.98 0.79
N ALA A 151 -10.65 -12.90 1.50
CA ALA A 151 -12.02 -12.47 1.83
C ALA A 151 -12.76 -11.80 0.66
N THR A 152 -12.09 -11.52 -0.45
CA THR A 152 -12.63 -10.78 -1.59
C THR A 152 -12.54 -11.57 -2.90
N SER A 153 -13.07 -10.99 -3.99
CA SER A 153 -12.94 -11.58 -5.34
C SER A 153 -11.50 -11.56 -5.88
N ARG A 154 -10.57 -10.88 -5.20
CA ARG A 154 -9.16 -10.80 -5.60
C ARG A 154 -8.46 -12.14 -5.53
N PHE A 155 -8.77 -12.96 -4.54
CA PHE A 155 -8.17 -14.28 -4.37
C PHE A 155 -8.22 -15.11 -5.66
N GLY A 156 -9.43 -15.30 -6.20
CA GLY A 156 -9.60 -16.07 -7.43
C GLY A 156 -8.96 -15.42 -8.65
N ARG A 157 -8.87 -14.08 -8.69
CA ARG A 157 -8.18 -13.36 -9.77
C ARG A 157 -6.67 -13.53 -9.68
N VAL A 158 -6.07 -13.39 -8.51
CA VAL A 158 -4.63 -13.61 -8.30
C VAL A 158 -4.26 -15.04 -8.67
N GLN A 159 -5.00 -16.05 -8.17
CA GLN A 159 -4.77 -17.44 -8.54
C GLN A 159 -4.88 -17.72 -10.05
N LYS A 160 -5.81 -17.04 -10.72
CA LYS A 160 -6.02 -17.23 -12.16
C LYS A 160 -4.95 -16.52 -13.00
N HIS A 161 -4.66 -15.26 -12.67
CA HIS A 161 -3.90 -14.37 -13.53
C HIS A 161 -2.42 -14.25 -13.18
N TYR A 162 -2.01 -14.64 -11.94
CA TYR A 162 -0.60 -14.56 -11.53
C TYR A 162 0.10 -15.94 -11.49
N LYS A 163 -0.61 -17.00 -11.82
CA LYS A 163 -0.05 -18.34 -11.76
C LYS A 163 1.08 -18.57 -12.79
N ASP A 164 0.98 -17.96 -13.97
CA ASP A 164 1.89 -18.18 -15.09
C ASP A 164 2.84 -16.98 -15.34
N VAL A 165 2.87 -15.97 -14.44
CA VAL A 165 3.86 -14.89 -14.51
C VAL A 165 5.23 -15.37 -14.00
N ASP A 166 6.32 -14.71 -14.39
CA ASP A 166 7.67 -15.06 -13.96
C ASP A 166 7.84 -14.95 -12.43
N ARG A 167 7.17 -13.99 -11.81
CA ARG A 167 7.14 -13.84 -10.35
C ARG A 167 5.86 -13.12 -9.88
N MET A 168 5.22 -13.66 -8.86
CA MET A 168 4.21 -12.99 -8.09
C MET A 168 4.85 -12.41 -6.83
N LEU A 169 4.61 -11.13 -6.52
CA LEU A 169 5.17 -10.47 -5.34
C LEU A 169 4.06 -10.04 -4.38
N ALA A 170 4.12 -10.56 -3.16
CA ALA A 170 3.44 -10.01 -2.00
C ALA A 170 4.32 -8.93 -1.34
N LEU A 171 3.80 -8.19 -0.36
CA LEU A 171 4.57 -7.17 0.35
C LEU A 171 5.34 -7.76 1.54
N THR A 172 4.93 -8.93 2.03
CA THR A 172 5.50 -9.61 3.20
C THR A 172 5.92 -11.03 2.86
N ARG A 173 6.87 -11.56 3.63
CA ARG A 173 7.30 -12.96 3.52
C ARG A 173 6.15 -13.89 3.88
N GLU A 174 5.43 -13.59 4.96
CA GLU A 174 4.32 -14.44 5.40
C GLU A 174 3.20 -14.52 4.36
N ASP A 175 2.80 -13.38 3.76
CA ASP A 175 1.81 -13.40 2.68
C ASP A 175 2.29 -14.21 1.46
N ALA A 176 3.57 -14.09 1.09
CA ALA A 176 4.15 -14.90 0.01
C ALA A 176 4.07 -16.41 0.31
N ASP A 177 4.44 -16.81 1.53
CA ASP A 177 4.36 -18.21 1.98
C ASP A 177 2.91 -18.73 1.97
N LEU A 178 1.94 -17.87 2.32
CA LEU A 178 0.52 -18.19 2.26
C LEU A 178 0.05 -18.37 0.80
N TRP A 179 0.53 -17.56 -0.15
CA TRP A 179 0.24 -17.73 -1.57
C TRP A 179 0.87 -19.02 -2.14
N ILE A 180 2.11 -19.36 -1.75
CA ILE A 180 2.75 -20.63 -2.12
C ILE A 180 1.90 -21.82 -1.66
N ARG A 181 1.40 -21.79 -0.41
CA ARG A 181 0.51 -22.83 0.13
C ARG A 181 -0.82 -22.95 -0.63
N GLN A 182 -1.21 -21.95 -1.40
CA GLN A 182 -2.39 -21.97 -2.28
C GLN A 182 -2.05 -22.36 -3.73
N GLY A 183 -0.81 -22.80 -4.00
CA GLY A 183 -0.37 -23.29 -5.30
C GLY A 183 0.20 -22.24 -6.25
N LEU A 184 0.61 -21.06 -5.74
CA LEU A 184 1.38 -20.07 -6.49
C LEU A 184 2.88 -20.26 -6.21
N ASP A 185 3.48 -21.28 -6.84
CA ASP A 185 4.89 -21.65 -6.60
C ASP A 185 5.89 -20.57 -7.05
N ASN A 186 5.44 -19.61 -7.85
CA ASN A 186 6.19 -18.44 -8.29
C ASN A 186 6.07 -17.24 -7.33
N ALA A 187 5.38 -17.37 -6.20
CA ALA A 187 5.23 -16.28 -5.24
C ALA A 187 6.55 -16.00 -4.48
N SER A 188 6.78 -14.73 -4.22
CA SER A 188 7.88 -14.20 -3.41
C SER A 188 7.41 -12.89 -2.78
N PHE A 189 8.31 -12.14 -2.14
CA PHE A 189 7.95 -10.87 -1.51
C PHE A 189 8.90 -9.74 -1.89
N MET A 190 8.33 -8.54 -1.91
CA MET A 190 9.04 -7.29 -2.11
C MET A 190 8.35 -6.21 -1.25
N PRO A 191 8.95 -5.77 -0.15
CA PRO A 191 8.36 -4.75 0.71
C PRO A 191 8.34 -3.38 0.03
N ASN A 192 7.49 -2.49 0.51
CA ASN A 192 7.48 -1.10 0.06
C ASN A 192 8.72 -0.35 0.58
N PRO A 193 9.28 0.60 -0.19
CA PRO A 193 10.27 1.53 0.32
C PRO A 193 9.64 2.53 1.30
N ILE A 194 10.43 3.05 2.23
CA ILE A 194 10.04 4.19 3.07
C ILE A 194 9.75 5.39 2.14
N PRO A 195 8.63 6.10 2.32
CA PRO A 195 8.33 7.27 1.51
C PRO A 195 9.32 8.40 1.67
N PHE A 196 9.87 8.58 2.88
CA PHE A 196 10.86 9.60 3.21
C PHE A 196 11.66 9.23 4.47
N MET A 197 12.87 9.78 4.59
CA MET A 197 13.68 9.78 5.81
C MET A 197 13.97 11.23 6.19
N PRO A 198 13.29 11.81 7.20
CA PRO A 198 13.49 13.20 7.57
C PRO A 198 14.89 13.40 8.18
N GLU A 199 15.56 14.50 7.83
CA GLU A 199 16.84 14.86 8.43
C GLU A 199 16.71 15.11 9.93
N VAL A 200 15.60 15.79 10.33
CA VAL A 200 15.29 16.09 11.73
C VAL A 200 14.15 15.17 12.19
N PRO A 201 14.43 14.24 13.10
CA PRO A 201 13.39 13.38 13.70
C PRO A 201 12.52 14.16 14.70
N SER A 202 11.49 13.49 15.23
CA SER A 202 10.73 14.02 16.38
C SER A 202 11.63 14.10 17.62
N SER A 203 11.47 15.18 18.38
CA SER A 203 12.09 15.32 19.72
C SER A 203 11.37 14.51 20.79
N ARG A 204 10.14 14.05 20.52
CA ARG A 204 9.28 13.32 21.46
C ARG A 204 9.04 14.05 22.80
N THR A 205 9.07 15.39 22.75
CA THR A 205 8.87 16.26 23.93
C THR A 205 7.42 16.71 24.10
N GLU A 206 6.65 16.68 23.02
CA GLU A 206 5.24 17.08 23.04
C GLU A 206 4.38 15.93 23.60
N ASN A 207 3.38 16.25 24.40
CA ASN A 207 2.42 15.26 24.92
C ASN A 207 1.34 14.99 23.85
N VAL A 208 1.77 14.40 22.71
CA VAL A 208 0.93 14.18 21.54
C VAL A 208 1.07 12.76 21.02
N VAL A 209 -0.06 12.08 20.89
CA VAL A 209 -0.22 10.85 20.13
C VAL A 209 -0.72 11.20 18.74
N VAL A 210 -0.09 10.67 17.70
CA VAL A 210 -0.45 10.95 16.30
C VAL A 210 -1.00 9.71 15.62
N SER A 211 -2.09 9.87 14.87
CA SER A 211 -2.59 8.90 13.90
C SER A 211 -2.72 9.55 12.53
N VAL A 212 -2.30 8.85 11.47
CA VAL A 212 -2.34 9.34 10.09
C VAL A 212 -3.00 8.28 9.21
N GLY A 213 -4.09 8.63 8.52
CA GLY A 213 -4.76 7.71 7.62
C GLY A 213 -6.11 8.22 7.14
N ARG A 214 -6.71 7.47 6.18
CA ARG A 214 -8.08 7.75 5.73
C ARG A 214 -9.06 7.50 6.88
N LEU A 215 -10.07 8.34 7.03
CA LEU A 215 -11.17 8.14 7.99
C LEU A 215 -12.19 7.16 7.37
N SER A 216 -11.90 5.87 7.49
CA SER A 216 -12.70 4.77 6.94
C SER A 216 -12.70 3.58 7.91
N ASP A 217 -13.68 2.69 7.79
CA ASP A 217 -13.80 1.47 8.61
C ASP A 217 -12.48 0.68 8.68
N GLN A 218 -11.78 0.55 7.53
CA GLN A 218 -10.49 -0.17 7.47
C GLN A 218 -9.45 0.39 8.44
N LYS A 219 -9.42 1.70 8.67
CA LYS A 219 -8.41 2.34 9.53
C LYS A 219 -8.73 2.29 11.02
N GLY A 220 -9.95 1.86 11.38
CA GLY A 220 -10.31 1.56 12.76
C GLY A 220 -10.21 2.73 13.73
N ILE A 221 -10.51 3.96 13.25
CA ILE A 221 -10.46 5.15 14.11
C ILE A 221 -11.51 5.10 15.22
N ASP A 222 -12.62 4.40 15.00
CA ASP A 222 -13.61 4.08 16.02
C ASP A 222 -13.00 3.30 17.19
N MET A 223 -12.20 2.25 16.91
CA MET A 223 -11.47 1.50 17.94
C MET A 223 -10.37 2.36 18.59
N LEU A 224 -9.78 3.31 17.87
CA LEU A 224 -8.82 4.26 18.43
C LEU A 224 -9.49 5.20 19.43
N LEU A 225 -10.70 5.70 19.13
CA LEU A 225 -11.46 6.53 20.06
C LEU A 225 -11.84 5.76 21.33
N ASP A 226 -12.27 4.49 21.20
CA ASP A 226 -12.53 3.62 22.35
C ASP A 226 -11.25 3.39 23.18
N THR A 227 -10.13 3.15 22.52
CA THR A 227 -8.80 3.03 23.16
C THR A 227 -8.41 4.32 23.89
N TRP A 228 -8.62 5.48 23.26
CA TRP A 228 -8.29 6.79 23.83
C TRP A 228 -9.15 7.12 25.05
N ALA A 229 -10.43 6.72 25.03
CA ALA A 229 -11.32 6.91 26.17
C ALA A 229 -10.84 6.15 27.43
N GLU A 230 -10.12 5.05 27.28
CA GLU A 230 -9.55 4.29 28.40
C GLU A 230 -8.26 4.94 28.96
N VAL A 231 -7.47 5.59 28.13
CA VAL A 231 -6.15 6.12 28.52
C VAL A 231 -6.15 7.60 28.87
N ALA A 232 -6.93 8.43 28.18
CA ALA A 232 -6.98 9.88 28.34
C ALA A 232 -7.28 10.37 29.78
N PRO A 233 -8.15 9.72 30.58
CA PRO A 233 -8.40 10.16 31.95
C PRO A 233 -7.17 10.15 32.88
N ARG A 234 -6.16 9.30 32.57
CA ARG A 234 -4.89 9.22 33.30
C ARG A 234 -3.82 10.19 32.78
N HIS A 235 -3.99 10.69 31.55
CA HIS A 235 -3.03 11.52 30.81
C HIS A 235 -3.71 12.79 30.29
N ARG A 236 -4.24 13.61 31.20
CA ARG A 236 -5.05 14.80 30.85
C ARG A 236 -4.29 15.90 30.12
N ASP A 237 -2.98 15.85 30.13
CA ASP A 237 -2.05 16.73 29.44
C ASP A 237 -1.64 16.22 28.05
N TRP A 238 -2.18 15.07 27.63
CA TRP A 238 -1.94 14.50 26.33
C TRP A 238 -3.10 14.73 25.37
N THR A 239 -2.76 14.88 24.09
CA THR A 239 -3.71 15.09 23.00
C THR A 239 -3.54 14.01 21.93
N LEU A 240 -4.65 13.50 21.41
CA LEU A 240 -4.66 12.63 20.23
C LEU A 240 -4.91 13.49 18.98
N ARG A 241 -3.93 13.58 18.08
CA ARG A 241 -4.06 14.25 16.78
C ARG A 241 -4.34 13.25 15.67
N ILE A 242 -5.46 13.42 14.98
CA ILE A 242 -5.89 12.55 13.88
C ILE A 242 -5.79 13.33 12.58
N PHE A 243 -4.86 12.90 11.71
CA PHE A 243 -4.65 13.45 10.38
C PHE A 243 -5.30 12.55 9.33
N GLY A 244 -6.19 13.14 8.55
CA GLY A 244 -6.88 12.48 7.45
C GLY A 244 -8.27 13.01 7.21
N SER A 245 -8.94 12.45 6.23
CA SER A 245 -10.36 12.64 5.92
C SER A 245 -10.92 11.37 5.33
N GLY A 246 -12.24 11.22 5.31
CA GLY A 246 -12.87 10.03 4.73
C GLY A 246 -14.36 9.98 4.96
N GLU A 247 -14.96 8.92 4.47
CA GLU A 247 -16.41 8.69 4.50
C GLU A 247 -16.99 8.57 5.91
N ASP A 248 -16.17 8.17 6.90
CA ASP A 248 -16.62 7.95 8.28
C ASP A 248 -16.42 9.16 9.20
N GLU A 249 -15.91 10.30 8.69
CA GLU A 249 -15.53 11.46 9.50
C GLU A 249 -16.67 11.93 10.43
N GLU A 250 -17.88 12.09 9.90
CA GLU A 250 -19.02 12.56 10.66
C GLU A 250 -19.47 11.60 11.79
N ILE A 251 -19.42 10.29 11.52
CA ILE A 251 -19.78 9.29 12.52
C ILE A 251 -18.73 9.19 13.62
N LEU A 252 -17.45 9.31 13.25
CA LEU A 252 -16.33 9.30 14.19
C LEU A 252 -16.34 10.52 15.12
N LYS A 253 -16.64 11.72 14.61
CA LYS A 253 -16.81 12.93 15.44
C LYS A 253 -17.97 12.78 16.42
N LYS A 254 -19.08 12.18 16.02
CA LYS A 254 -20.20 11.90 16.94
C LYS A 254 -19.81 10.91 18.04
N GLN A 255 -19.03 9.86 17.70
CA GLN A 255 -18.51 8.92 18.70
C GLN A 255 -17.56 9.63 19.67
N CYS A 256 -16.66 10.48 19.18
CA CYS A 256 -15.75 11.29 20.00
C CYS A 256 -16.51 12.09 21.04
N THR A 257 -17.54 12.84 20.62
CA THR A 257 -18.40 13.64 21.53
C THR A 257 -19.16 12.75 22.52
N ALA A 258 -19.71 11.62 22.06
CA ALA A 258 -20.43 10.67 22.93
C ALA A 258 -19.53 10.05 24.02
N LEU A 259 -18.24 9.90 23.73
CA LEU A 259 -17.21 9.42 24.68
C LEU A 259 -16.65 10.56 25.56
N GLY A 260 -17.02 11.82 25.33
CA GLY A 260 -16.53 12.97 26.08
C GLY A 260 -15.05 13.31 25.81
N LEU A 261 -14.59 13.12 24.59
CA LEU A 261 -13.18 13.24 24.18
C LEU A 261 -12.85 14.56 23.46
N ASP A 262 -13.84 15.47 23.28
CA ASP A 262 -13.69 16.69 22.48
C ASP A 262 -12.53 17.59 22.93
N ASP A 263 -12.20 17.59 24.22
CA ASP A 263 -11.12 18.41 24.79
C ASP A 263 -9.72 17.77 24.58
N SER A 264 -9.63 16.49 24.19
CA SER A 264 -8.36 15.74 24.08
C SER A 264 -8.11 15.12 22.70
N VAL A 265 -9.04 15.28 21.75
CA VAL A 265 -8.91 14.82 20.37
C VAL A 265 -8.94 15.99 19.40
N GLU A 266 -7.89 16.14 18.60
CA GLU A 266 -7.79 17.15 17.56
C GLU A 266 -7.94 16.51 16.17
N TRP A 267 -8.96 16.94 15.40
CA TRP A 267 -9.19 16.55 14.03
C TRP A 267 -8.45 17.48 13.07
N MET A 268 -7.28 17.05 12.60
CA MET A 268 -6.34 17.89 11.83
C MET A 268 -6.68 17.99 10.35
N GLY A 269 -7.62 17.15 9.85
CA GLY A 269 -7.91 17.07 8.43
C GLY A 269 -6.76 16.50 7.61
N ARG A 270 -6.82 16.64 6.30
CA ARG A 270 -5.76 16.19 5.39
C ARG A 270 -4.52 17.07 5.49
N THR A 271 -3.35 16.47 5.45
CA THR A 271 -2.07 17.18 5.37
C THR A 271 -1.27 16.75 4.14
N SER A 272 -0.57 17.71 3.53
CA SER A 272 0.48 17.44 2.54
C SER A 272 1.87 17.35 3.17
N ASP A 273 2.02 17.79 4.44
CA ASP A 273 3.26 17.69 5.21
C ASP A 273 3.16 16.60 6.27
N VAL A 274 3.16 15.34 5.84
CA VAL A 274 3.18 14.18 6.73
C VAL A 274 4.41 14.17 7.64
N PRO A 275 5.63 14.49 7.15
CA PRO A 275 6.81 14.59 8.02
C PRO A 275 6.64 15.61 9.15
N GLY A 276 6.07 16.79 8.87
CA GLY A 276 5.80 17.82 9.88
C GLY A 276 4.75 17.37 10.90
N ALA A 277 3.68 16.73 10.43
CA ALA A 277 2.64 16.17 11.30
C ALA A 277 3.21 15.13 12.29
N LEU A 278 4.04 14.23 11.81
CA LEU A 278 4.68 13.19 12.65
C LEU A 278 5.72 13.79 13.61
N ARG A 279 6.53 14.76 13.17
CA ARG A 279 7.50 15.43 14.05
C ARG A 279 6.87 16.14 15.25
N GLY A 280 5.63 16.59 15.11
CA GLY A 280 4.86 17.21 16.19
C GLY A 280 4.30 16.22 17.22
N GLY A 281 4.59 14.92 17.07
CA GLY A 281 4.14 13.88 17.99
C GLY A 281 5.26 13.25 18.81
N SER A 282 4.88 12.52 19.86
CA SER A 282 5.79 11.73 20.70
C SER A 282 5.53 10.23 20.61
N VAL A 283 4.33 9.83 20.20
CA VAL A 283 3.91 8.44 19.98
C VAL A 283 3.07 8.39 18.70
N PHE A 284 3.25 7.35 17.91
CA PHE A 284 2.36 7.06 16.78
C PHE A 284 1.44 5.89 17.14
N VAL A 285 0.17 5.93 16.66
CA VAL A 285 -0.77 4.83 16.84
C VAL A 285 -1.40 4.40 15.53
N LEU A 286 -1.41 3.07 15.30
CA LEU A 286 -2.07 2.42 14.16
C LEU A 286 -3.19 1.49 14.68
N SER A 287 -4.44 1.87 14.42
CA SER A 287 -5.63 1.14 14.86
C SER A 287 -6.33 0.34 13.77
N SER A 288 -5.67 0.14 12.63
CA SER A 288 -6.28 -0.45 11.44
C SER A 288 -6.82 -1.86 11.67
N ARG A 289 -7.92 -2.18 10.99
CA ARG A 289 -8.49 -3.54 10.90
C ARG A 289 -7.75 -4.44 9.91
N GLY A 290 -7.02 -3.84 8.97
CA GLY A 290 -6.27 -4.58 7.97
C GLY A 290 -5.36 -3.67 7.15
N GLU A 291 -4.16 -4.14 6.88
CA GLU A 291 -3.12 -3.47 6.10
C GLU A 291 -2.46 -4.46 5.14
N GLY A 292 -1.83 -3.94 4.10
CA GLY A 292 -0.85 -4.71 3.33
C GLY A 292 0.54 -4.53 3.92
N PHE A 293 1.07 -3.31 3.79
CA PHE A 293 2.35 -2.89 4.36
C PHE A 293 2.23 -1.39 4.69
N PRO A 294 1.90 -1.03 5.95
CA PRO A 294 1.41 0.29 6.31
C PRO A 294 2.48 1.38 6.21
N LEU A 295 2.39 2.23 5.17
CA LEU A 295 3.35 3.32 4.94
C LEU A 295 3.38 4.32 6.10
N ALA A 296 2.22 4.67 6.68
CA ALA A 296 2.16 5.60 7.81
C ALA A 296 2.95 5.10 9.04
N LEU A 297 2.99 3.78 9.25
CA LEU A 297 3.80 3.17 10.30
C LEU A 297 5.30 3.32 10.01
N MET A 298 5.70 3.07 8.75
CA MET A 298 7.09 3.25 8.31
C MET A 298 7.54 4.71 8.41
N GLU A 299 6.66 5.64 8.02
CA GLU A 299 6.88 7.09 8.11
C GLU A 299 7.07 7.54 9.57
N ALA A 300 6.25 7.00 10.49
CA ALA A 300 6.36 7.27 11.91
C ALA A 300 7.70 6.77 12.48
N MET A 301 8.09 5.53 12.19
CA MET A 301 9.38 4.97 12.61
C MET A 301 10.56 5.75 12.00
N ALA A 302 10.46 6.16 10.73
CA ALA A 302 11.47 7.01 10.08
C ALA A 302 11.62 8.37 10.76
N THR A 303 10.53 8.88 11.38
CA THR A 303 10.52 10.11 12.17
C THR A 303 10.98 9.89 13.61
N ALA A 304 11.44 8.69 13.97
CA ALA A 304 11.83 8.26 15.32
C ALA A 304 10.68 8.27 16.34
N LEU A 305 9.45 7.99 15.91
CA LEU A 305 8.34 7.80 16.83
C LEU A 305 8.26 6.32 17.27
N PRO A 306 8.17 6.03 18.58
CA PRO A 306 7.72 4.72 19.02
C PRO A 306 6.27 4.51 18.62
N CYS A 307 5.95 3.31 18.15
CA CYS A 307 4.65 3.01 17.59
C CYS A 307 3.86 2.06 18.49
N ALA A 308 2.58 2.33 18.71
CA ALA A 308 1.63 1.36 19.24
C ALA A 308 0.67 0.94 18.13
N ALA A 309 0.49 -0.35 17.89
CA ALA A 309 -0.30 -0.80 16.75
C ALA A 309 -1.12 -2.05 17.07
N PHE A 310 -2.30 -2.18 16.44
CA PHE A 310 -2.91 -3.49 16.32
C PHE A 310 -2.10 -4.35 15.36
N ASP A 311 -1.80 -5.57 15.76
CA ASP A 311 -1.23 -6.60 14.89
C ASP A 311 -2.32 -7.16 13.97
N CYS A 312 -2.70 -6.36 12.96
CA CYS A 312 -3.83 -6.62 12.09
C CYS A 312 -3.47 -7.35 10.79
N ALA A 313 -2.18 -7.43 10.48
CA ALA A 313 -1.71 -8.08 9.26
C ALA A 313 -0.19 -8.33 9.33
N PRO A 314 0.34 -9.28 8.53
CA PRO A 314 1.79 -9.56 8.47
C PRO A 314 2.67 -8.33 8.27
N GLY A 315 2.21 -7.35 7.49
CA GLY A 315 2.97 -6.10 7.27
C GLY A 315 3.20 -5.28 8.54
N VAL A 316 2.40 -5.46 9.61
CA VAL A 316 2.60 -4.75 10.86
C VAL A 316 3.74 -5.40 11.67
N HIS A 317 3.67 -6.70 11.91
CA HIS A 317 4.69 -7.40 12.71
C HIS A 317 5.98 -7.73 11.92
N GLU A 318 6.00 -7.58 10.60
CA GLU A 318 7.25 -7.55 9.84
C GLU A 318 7.96 -6.18 9.92
N ILE A 319 7.22 -5.11 10.19
CA ILE A 319 7.77 -3.76 10.39
C ILE A 319 8.16 -3.53 11.85
N ILE A 320 7.29 -3.85 12.81
CA ILE A 320 7.53 -3.68 14.24
C ILE A 320 8.07 -4.96 14.87
N GLN A 321 9.16 -4.84 15.62
CA GLN A 321 9.62 -5.85 16.58
C GLN A 321 9.03 -5.51 17.94
N ASP A 322 8.00 -6.27 18.38
CA ASP A 322 7.27 -5.99 19.63
C ASP A 322 8.21 -5.91 20.84
N GLY A 323 8.10 -4.81 21.58
CA GLY A 323 8.95 -4.53 22.74
C GLY A 323 10.31 -3.89 22.45
N GLU A 324 10.75 -3.82 21.18
CA GLU A 324 12.04 -3.23 20.80
C GLU A 324 11.87 -1.85 20.14
N ASP A 325 11.12 -1.80 19.03
CA ASP A 325 10.94 -0.59 18.21
C ASP A 325 9.48 -0.14 18.10
N GLY A 326 8.57 -0.83 18.81
CA GLY A 326 7.16 -0.54 18.94
C GLY A 326 6.47 -1.54 19.86
N LEU A 327 5.19 -1.33 20.11
CA LEU A 327 4.35 -2.19 20.95
C LEU A 327 3.14 -2.67 20.16
N LEU A 328 2.93 -3.98 20.11
CA LEU A 328 1.81 -4.59 19.43
C LEU A 328 0.68 -4.94 20.42
N ALA A 329 -0.54 -4.85 19.94
CA ALA A 329 -1.74 -5.32 20.61
C ALA A 329 -2.54 -6.22 19.66
N ALA A 330 -3.25 -7.21 20.20
CA ALA A 330 -4.09 -8.06 19.39
C ALA A 330 -5.18 -7.24 18.68
N LEU A 331 -5.47 -7.56 17.41
CA LEU A 331 -6.46 -6.85 16.62
C LEU A 331 -7.81 -6.75 17.35
N GLY A 332 -8.31 -5.52 17.49
CA GLY A 332 -9.59 -5.20 18.13
C GLY A 332 -9.57 -5.22 19.66
N ASN A 333 -8.43 -5.52 20.29
CA ASN A 333 -8.29 -5.45 21.75
C ASN A 333 -7.92 -4.01 22.17
N THR A 334 -8.93 -3.14 22.25
CA THR A 334 -8.78 -1.72 22.60
C THR A 334 -8.13 -1.52 23.97
N GLY A 335 -8.50 -2.35 24.95
CA GLY A 335 -7.90 -2.31 26.29
C GLY A 335 -6.41 -2.70 26.31
N GLU A 336 -5.95 -3.59 25.43
CA GLU A 336 -4.54 -3.86 25.27
C GLU A 336 -3.81 -2.70 24.60
N LEU A 337 -4.36 -2.15 23.52
CA LEU A 337 -3.79 -0.99 22.85
C LEU A 337 -3.72 0.22 23.81
N ALA A 338 -4.74 0.40 24.67
CA ALA A 338 -4.73 1.42 25.71
C ALA A 338 -3.57 1.23 26.71
N ARG A 339 -3.30 -0.02 27.14
CA ARG A 339 -2.13 -0.30 27.99
C ARG A 339 -0.80 -0.03 27.29
N ARG A 340 -0.70 -0.33 25.98
CA ARG A 340 0.50 -0.03 25.19
C ARG A 340 0.73 1.48 25.08
N LEU A 341 -0.32 2.26 24.83
CA LEU A 341 -0.25 3.73 24.84
C LEU A 341 0.11 4.26 26.24
N ASP A 342 -0.56 3.79 27.28
CA ASP A 342 -0.27 4.16 28.66
C ASP A 342 1.22 3.97 29.02
N THR A 343 1.80 2.84 28.63
CA THR A 343 3.24 2.55 28.81
C THR A 343 4.10 3.60 28.11
N LEU A 344 3.83 3.90 26.85
CA LEU A 344 4.61 4.88 26.09
C LEU A 344 4.39 6.31 26.58
N MET A 345 3.19 6.68 27.03
CA MET A 345 2.86 8.02 27.53
C MET A 345 3.48 8.28 28.89
N SER A 346 3.60 7.26 29.75
CA SER A 346 4.14 7.35 31.11
C SER A 346 5.66 7.36 31.18
N ASP A 347 6.35 6.69 30.27
CA ASP A 347 7.81 6.49 30.33
C ASP A 347 8.53 7.19 29.17
N LYS A 348 9.07 8.39 29.44
CA LYS A 348 9.81 9.19 28.44
C LYS A 348 11.09 8.48 27.99
N ASP A 349 11.82 7.85 28.90
CA ASP A 349 13.09 7.20 28.55
C ASP A 349 12.84 5.99 27.64
N LEU A 350 11.75 5.26 27.89
CA LEU A 350 11.30 4.19 26.99
C LEU A 350 10.93 4.74 25.60
N ARG A 351 10.14 5.84 25.55
CA ARG A 351 9.79 6.49 24.27
C ARG A 351 11.04 6.87 23.46
N ASP A 352 12.03 7.46 24.14
CA ASP A 352 13.26 7.90 23.48
C ASP A 352 14.06 6.71 22.93
N ARG A 353 14.30 5.68 23.75
CA ARG A 353 15.03 4.48 23.32
C ARG A 353 14.30 3.76 22.18
N MET A 354 13.00 3.54 22.32
CA MET A 354 12.20 2.82 21.34
C MET A 354 12.09 3.59 20.01
N GLY A 355 11.94 4.91 20.07
CA GLY A 355 11.90 5.76 18.88
C GLY A 355 13.23 5.77 18.11
N GLU A 356 14.36 5.84 18.82
CA GLU A 356 15.69 5.73 18.18
C GLU A 356 15.88 4.33 17.55
N THR A 357 15.50 3.28 18.25
CA THR A 357 15.56 1.91 17.72
C THR A 357 14.68 1.77 16.48
N ALA A 358 13.46 2.32 16.50
CA ALA A 358 12.55 2.33 15.37
C ALA A 358 13.19 2.99 14.12
N ARG A 359 13.84 4.16 14.32
CA ARG A 359 14.52 4.88 13.23
C ARG A 359 15.71 4.10 12.66
N VAL A 360 16.43 3.37 13.48
CA VAL A 360 17.53 2.52 13.01
C VAL A 360 17.00 1.30 12.26
N ASN A 361 16.03 0.61 12.83
CA ASN A 361 15.52 -0.64 12.27
C ASN A 361 14.77 -0.44 10.95
N ILE A 362 14.06 0.69 10.80
CA ILE A 362 13.31 0.95 9.58
C ILE A 362 14.21 1.20 8.36
N GLN A 363 15.49 1.48 8.54
CA GLN A 363 16.44 1.70 7.44
C GLN A 363 16.58 0.50 6.50
N ARG A 364 16.19 -0.71 6.93
CA ARG A 364 16.11 -1.90 6.06
C ARG A 364 15.15 -1.77 4.89
N TYR A 365 14.31 -0.74 4.91
CA TYR A 365 13.33 -0.41 3.86
C TYR A 365 13.63 0.93 3.17
N THR A 366 14.86 1.45 3.26
CA THR A 366 15.24 2.65 2.51
C THR A 366 15.03 2.45 1.01
N THR A 367 14.81 3.55 0.30
CA THR A 367 14.62 3.53 -1.16
C THR A 367 15.77 2.82 -1.87
N ASP A 368 17.01 3.11 -1.49
CA ASP A 368 18.21 2.47 -2.06
C ASP A 368 18.22 0.95 -1.84
N GLU A 369 17.89 0.50 -0.63
CA GLU A 369 17.83 -0.93 -0.30
C GLU A 369 16.74 -1.65 -1.08
N ILE A 370 15.55 -1.05 -1.20
CA ILE A 370 14.45 -1.66 -1.94
C ILE A 370 14.71 -1.66 -3.44
N VAL A 371 15.24 -0.56 -4.00
CA VAL A 371 15.60 -0.52 -5.43
C VAL A 371 16.68 -1.56 -5.74
N ARG A 372 17.69 -1.72 -4.88
CA ARG A 372 18.71 -2.75 -5.03
C ARG A 372 18.09 -4.16 -5.05
N ARG A 373 17.14 -4.45 -4.16
CA ARG A 373 16.41 -5.75 -4.16
C ARG A 373 15.63 -5.97 -5.45
N TRP A 374 15.06 -4.92 -6.04
CA TRP A 374 14.39 -5.00 -7.34
C TRP A 374 15.40 -5.29 -8.46
N GLU A 375 16.54 -4.61 -8.49
CA GLU A 375 17.59 -4.81 -9.48
C GLU A 375 18.20 -6.23 -9.36
N ASP A 376 18.39 -6.75 -8.14
CA ASP A 376 18.79 -8.15 -7.88
C ASP A 376 17.73 -9.14 -8.42
N LEU A 377 16.44 -8.85 -8.20
CA LEU A 377 15.35 -9.67 -8.72
C LEU A 377 15.32 -9.66 -10.25
N PHE A 378 15.47 -8.49 -10.89
CA PHE A 378 15.52 -8.40 -12.35
C PHE A 378 16.68 -9.23 -12.92
N SER A 379 17.84 -9.16 -12.28
CA SER A 379 19.02 -9.94 -12.68
C SER A 379 18.83 -11.43 -12.49
N PHE A 380 18.17 -11.84 -11.42
CA PHE A 380 17.83 -13.24 -11.16
C PHE A 380 16.82 -13.82 -12.18
N LEU A 381 15.87 -13.02 -12.64
CA LEU A 381 14.84 -13.44 -13.59
C LEU A 381 15.29 -13.30 -15.05
N GLU A 382 16.44 -12.69 -15.32
CA GLU A 382 16.99 -12.59 -16.67
C GLU A 382 17.34 -13.98 -17.20
N ARG A 383 16.78 -14.33 -18.37
CA ARG A 383 16.97 -15.62 -19.04
C ARG A 383 17.76 -15.46 -20.32
#